data_a6f23ddb1ff9e5ef7477baadd48f0eb8
#
_entry.id   a6f23ddb1ff9e5ef7477baadd48f0eb8
#
_cell.length_a   1.000
_cell.length_b   1.000
_cell.length_c   1.000
_cell.angle_alpha   90.00
_cell.angle_beta   90.00
_cell.angle_gamma   90.00
#
_symmetry.space_group_name_H-M   'P 1'
#
loop_
_entity.id
_entity.type
_entity.pdbx_description
1 polymer ?
#
loop_
_entity_poly.entity_id
_entity_poly.type
_entity_poly.pdbx_seq_one_letter_code
_entity_poly.pdbx_strand_id
1 'polypeptide(L)'
;MKTKGTKNKRIKLPHGDGSIYYVENRNRYAGQVTLIIDGDKLRKTVYGKTEKEVKDKIRELHIQAQAGNLHNPKKPKPLTIYDLADKMIEEQLMLNEIRQSSYDRKKSTLKMLSAISDMEIPSVTEEDIIAFFSDCLDYSQSCINKMYQLLGAVFNKAIRKGIIEISPMCDMKRPKSKQKKIPVRALTIEEQIKLLHILKTEDILYSEIMLLSMFTGMRIGECCALEVEDIDFVERTISVSKTVSRGEYGTT
;
A
#
# COMPACT_ATOMS: atom_id res chain seq x y z
N MET A 1 -44.42 -44.70 -27.78
CA MET A 1 -45.04 -43.54 -27.09
C MET A 1 -43.96 -42.52 -26.77
N LYS A 2 -43.94 -41.37 -27.47
CA LYS A 2 -43.00 -40.26 -27.20
C LYS A 2 -43.61 -39.39 -26.06
N THR A 3 -43.04 -39.45 -24.90
CA THR A 3 -43.40 -38.56 -23.78
C THR A 3 -43.03 -37.12 -24.14
N LYS A 4 -44.07 -36.27 -24.27
CA LYS A 4 -43.94 -34.83 -24.45
C LYS A 4 -43.20 -34.24 -23.26
N GLY A 5 -42.00 -33.67 -23.48
CA GLY A 5 -41.25 -32.95 -22.49
C GLY A 5 -42.05 -31.78 -21.92
N THR A 6 -42.20 -31.78 -20.62
CA THR A 6 -42.82 -30.68 -19.85
C THR A 6 -41.98 -29.41 -20.08
N LYS A 7 -42.56 -28.41 -20.75
CA LYS A 7 -41.90 -27.11 -20.94
C LYS A 7 -41.64 -26.50 -19.57
N ASN A 8 -40.38 -26.38 -19.16
CA ASN A 8 -39.96 -25.69 -17.96
C ASN A 8 -40.61 -24.30 -17.88
N LYS A 9 -41.56 -24.14 -16.95
CA LYS A 9 -42.34 -22.91 -16.80
C LYS A 9 -41.42 -21.80 -16.29
N ARG A 10 -41.11 -20.86 -17.14
CA ARG A 10 -40.28 -19.69 -16.82
C ARG A 10 -41.13 -18.67 -16.09
N ILE A 11 -40.81 -18.38 -14.84
CA ILE A 11 -41.51 -17.38 -14.03
C ILE A 11 -40.79 -16.03 -14.33
N LYS A 12 -41.53 -15.10 -14.94
CA LYS A 12 -41.04 -13.71 -15.12
C LYS A 12 -41.25 -12.94 -13.81
N LEU A 13 -40.19 -12.32 -13.30
CA LEU A 13 -40.28 -11.39 -12.20
C LEU A 13 -40.78 -10.00 -12.71
N PRO A 14 -41.21 -9.08 -11.81
CA PRO A 14 -41.59 -7.72 -12.20
C PRO A 14 -40.58 -7.04 -13.10
N HIS A 15 -40.96 -5.98 -13.79
CA HIS A 15 -40.14 -5.30 -14.81
C HIS A 15 -38.74 -4.95 -14.28
N GLY A 16 -37.70 -5.60 -14.84
CA GLY A 16 -36.31 -5.40 -14.50
C GLY A 16 -35.65 -6.50 -13.67
N ASP A 17 -36.43 -7.28 -12.90
CA ASP A 17 -35.87 -8.24 -11.93
C ASP A 17 -35.51 -9.64 -12.53
N GLY A 18 -35.69 -9.80 -13.84
CA GLY A 18 -35.24 -11.00 -14.53
C GLY A 18 -36.26 -12.14 -14.58
N SER A 19 -35.78 -13.42 -14.61
CA SER A 19 -36.62 -14.59 -14.70
C SER A 19 -36.02 -15.76 -13.92
N ILE A 20 -36.89 -16.59 -13.33
CA ILE A 20 -36.51 -17.80 -12.60
C ILE A 20 -37.10 -19.03 -13.32
N TYR A 21 -36.32 -20.10 -13.40
CA TYR A 21 -36.73 -21.39 -13.99
C TYR A 21 -36.02 -22.52 -13.27
N TYR A 22 -36.66 -23.69 -13.32
CA TYR A 22 -36.12 -24.90 -12.72
C TYR A 22 -35.21 -25.63 -13.72
N VAL A 23 -34.05 -26.08 -13.28
CA VAL A 23 -33.07 -26.84 -14.07
C VAL A 23 -33.10 -28.30 -13.64
N GLU A 24 -33.83 -29.14 -14.39
CA GLU A 24 -34.04 -30.54 -14.06
C GLU A 24 -32.73 -31.32 -13.91
N ASN A 25 -31.79 -31.17 -14.86
CA ASN A 25 -30.51 -31.91 -14.89
C ASN A 25 -29.64 -31.63 -13.67
N ARG A 26 -29.90 -30.56 -12.92
CA ARG A 26 -29.13 -30.14 -11.74
C ARG A 26 -29.95 -30.03 -10.48
N ASN A 27 -31.24 -30.43 -10.53
CA ASN A 27 -32.20 -30.40 -9.43
C ASN A 27 -32.17 -29.11 -8.62
N ARG A 28 -32.17 -27.93 -9.31
CA ARG A 28 -32.09 -26.63 -8.69
C ARG A 28 -32.75 -25.54 -9.52
N TYR A 29 -33.10 -24.43 -8.87
CA TYR A 29 -33.58 -23.22 -9.53
C TYR A 29 -32.43 -22.39 -10.06
N ALA A 30 -32.64 -21.77 -11.22
CA ALA A 30 -31.74 -20.78 -11.80
C ALA A 30 -32.51 -19.47 -12.02
N GLY A 31 -31.88 -18.37 -11.64
CA GLY A 31 -32.39 -17.01 -11.90
C GLY A 31 -31.47 -16.26 -12.83
N GLN A 32 -32.02 -15.61 -13.84
CA GLN A 32 -31.27 -14.72 -14.75
C GLN A 32 -31.71 -13.29 -14.54
N VAL A 33 -30.77 -12.40 -14.29
CA VAL A 33 -30.97 -10.97 -14.11
C VAL A 33 -30.06 -10.21 -15.04
N THR A 34 -30.53 -9.08 -15.57
CA THR A 34 -29.72 -8.14 -16.36
C THR A 34 -29.49 -6.90 -15.51
N LEU A 35 -28.24 -6.67 -15.17
CA LEU A 35 -27.79 -5.53 -14.35
C LEU A 35 -27.05 -4.54 -15.23
N ILE A 36 -27.11 -3.27 -14.87
CA ILE A 36 -26.25 -2.23 -15.46
C ILE A 36 -25.03 -2.12 -14.54
N ILE A 37 -23.85 -2.49 -15.03
CA ILE A 37 -22.60 -2.47 -14.29
C ILE A 37 -21.59 -1.74 -15.16
N ASP A 38 -20.96 -0.68 -14.64
CA ASP A 38 -20.00 0.17 -15.37
C ASP A 38 -20.55 0.71 -16.70
N GLY A 39 -21.86 1.03 -16.73
CA GLY A 39 -22.57 1.53 -17.90
C GLY A 39 -22.99 0.46 -18.93
N ASP A 40 -22.58 -0.79 -18.75
CA ASP A 40 -22.90 -1.91 -19.65
C ASP A 40 -24.00 -2.80 -19.08
N LYS A 41 -24.85 -3.35 -19.98
CA LYS A 41 -25.84 -4.35 -19.61
C LYS A 41 -25.16 -5.72 -19.46
N LEU A 42 -25.03 -6.20 -18.23
CA LEU A 42 -24.46 -7.50 -17.92
C LEU A 42 -25.54 -8.47 -17.45
N ARG A 43 -25.57 -9.68 -18.06
CA ARG A 43 -26.48 -10.73 -17.67
C ARG A 43 -25.79 -11.69 -16.70
N LYS A 44 -26.31 -11.79 -15.47
CA LYS A 44 -25.85 -12.74 -14.45
C LYS A 44 -26.86 -13.84 -14.21
N THR A 45 -26.36 -15.04 -13.90
CA THR A 45 -27.18 -16.19 -13.53
C THR A 45 -26.84 -16.64 -12.13
N VAL A 46 -27.82 -16.78 -11.27
CA VAL A 46 -27.69 -17.27 -9.90
C VAL A 46 -28.44 -18.62 -9.76
N TYR A 47 -27.99 -19.43 -8.84
CA TYR A 47 -28.54 -20.75 -8.57
C TYR A 47 -28.92 -20.90 -7.10
N GLY A 48 -30.00 -21.62 -6.84
CA GLY A 48 -30.47 -21.93 -5.49
C GLY A 48 -31.24 -23.24 -5.44
N LYS A 49 -31.43 -23.81 -4.24
CA LYS A 49 -32.21 -24.99 -4.01
C LYS A 49 -33.72 -24.70 -4.05
N THR A 50 -34.10 -23.47 -3.72
CA THR A 50 -35.50 -23.02 -3.71
C THR A 50 -35.65 -21.73 -4.53
N GLU A 51 -36.88 -21.48 -5.02
CA GLU A 51 -37.24 -20.25 -5.72
C GLU A 51 -37.00 -19.00 -4.86
N LYS A 52 -37.30 -19.11 -3.55
CA LYS A 52 -37.09 -18.01 -2.59
C LYS A 52 -35.62 -17.62 -2.49
N GLU A 53 -34.73 -18.61 -2.35
CA GLU A 53 -33.28 -18.40 -2.30
C GLU A 53 -32.75 -17.69 -3.56
N VAL A 54 -33.28 -18.05 -4.73
CA VAL A 54 -32.87 -17.39 -5.99
C VAL A 54 -33.40 -15.95 -6.06
N LYS A 55 -34.62 -15.67 -5.57
CA LYS A 55 -35.14 -14.30 -5.46
C LYS A 55 -34.29 -13.42 -4.55
N ASP A 56 -33.92 -13.95 -3.39
CA ASP A 56 -33.11 -13.23 -2.42
C ASP A 56 -31.72 -12.91 -3.00
N LYS A 57 -31.07 -13.87 -3.67
CA LYS A 57 -29.79 -13.65 -4.38
C LYS A 57 -29.90 -12.62 -5.52
N ILE A 58 -31.00 -12.60 -6.27
CA ILE A 58 -31.23 -11.58 -7.31
C ILE A 58 -31.36 -10.20 -6.66
N ARG A 59 -32.10 -10.09 -5.56
CA ARG A 59 -32.25 -8.82 -4.84
C ARG A 59 -30.92 -8.32 -4.29
N GLU A 60 -30.11 -9.21 -3.73
CA GLU A 60 -28.77 -8.89 -3.26
C GLU A 60 -27.87 -8.37 -4.39
N LEU A 61 -27.91 -8.99 -5.57
CA LEU A 61 -27.18 -8.53 -6.75
C LEU A 61 -27.63 -7.14 -7.20
N HIS A 62 -28.92 -6.80 -7.12
CA HIS A 62 -29.38 -5.45 -7.43
C HIS A 62 -28.84 -4.42 -6.43
N ILE A 63 -28.85 -4.75 -5.13
CA ILE A 63 -28.29 -3.88 -4.08
C ILE A 63 -26.79 -3.65 -4.31
N GLN A 64 -26.04 -4.71 -4.60
CA GLN A 64 -24.60 -4.63 -4.88
C GLN A 64 -24.31 -3.83 -6.15
N ALA A 65 -25.16 -3.96 -7.19
CA ALA A 65 -25.01 -3.17 -8.42
C ALA A 65 -25.27 -1.69 -8.19
N GLN A 66 -26.30 -1.34 -7.40
CA GLN A 66 -26.63 0.04 -7.04
C GLN A 66 -25.56 0.68 -6.13
N ALA A 67 -24.95 -0.13 -5.25
CA ALA A 67 -23.86 0.31 -4.38
C ALA A 67 -22.49 0.40 -5.10
N GLY A 68 -22.40 0.11 -6.41
CA GLY A 68 -21.15 0.12 -7.15
C GLY A 68 -20.19 -1.04 -6.81
N ASN A 69 -20.63 -2.02 -6.02
CA ASN A 69 -19.80 -3.13 -5.55
C ASN A 69 -19.64 -4.27 -6.57
N LEU A 70 -20.27 -4.16 -7.74
CA LEU A 70 -20.19 -5.16 -8.80
C LEU A 70 -19.37 -4.64 -9.98
N HIS A 71 -18.42 -5.44 -10.39
CA HIS A 71 -17.54 -5.14 -11.52
C HIS A 71 -17.92 -5.95 -12.75
N ASN A 72 -17.78 -5.35 -13.93
CA ASN A 72 -17.94 -6.03 -15.21
C ASN A 72 -16.72 -6.91 -15.48
N PRO A 73 -16.82 -8.26 -15.50
CA PRO A 73 -15.67 -9.14 -15.73
C PRO A 73 -15.04 -8.99 -17.12
N LYS A 74 -15.70 -8.28 -18.03
CA LYS A 74 -15.18 -7.97 -19.37
C LYS A 74 -14.36 -6.69 -19.42
N LYS A 75 -14.47 -5.84 -18.39
CA LYS A 75 -13.63 -4.64 -18.23
C LYS A 75 -12.50 -4.96 -17.24
N PRO A 76 -11.29 -4.49 -17.48
CA PRO A 76 -10.22 -4.61 -16.50
C PRO A 76 -10.68 -3.94 -15.20
N LYS A 77 -10.41 -4.59 -14.06
CA LYS A 77 -10.67 -4.01 -12.75
C LYS A 77 -9.96 -2.65 -12.67
N PRO A 78 -10.66 -1.56 -12.28
CA PRO A 78 -9.99 -0.28 -12.14
C PRO A 78 -8.83 -0.41 -11.16
N LEU A 79 -7.74 0.22 -11.52
CA LEU A 79 -6.49 0.15 -10.77
C LEU A 79 -6.61 1.01 -9.51
N THR A 80 -6.36 0.43 -8.35
CA THR A 80 -6.35 1.16 -7.08
C THR A 80 -5.01 1.88 -6.89
N ILE A 81 -4.98 2.82 -5.94
CA ILE A 81 -3.73 3.47 -5.50
C ILE A 81 -2.72 2.40 -5.06
N TYR A 82 -3.19 1.40 -4.28
CA TYR A 82 -2.36 0.30 -3.80
C TYR A 82 -1.75 -0.49 -4.96
N ASP A 83 -2.58 -0.96 -5.90
CA ASP A 83 -2.13 -1.81 -7.01
C ASP A 83 -1.05 -1.11 -7.85
N LEU A 84 -1.23 0.19 -8.14
CA LEU A 84 -0.25 0.94 -8.93
C LEU A 84 1.02 1.24 -8.14
N ALA A 85 0.90 1.62 -6.86
CA ALA A 85 2.03 1.89 -5.97
C ALA A 85 2.88 0.64 -5.77
N ASP A 86 2.23 -0.49 -5.46
CA ASP A 86 2.87 -1.76 -5.22
C ASP A 86 3.66 -2.22 -6.44
N LYS A 87 2.99 -2.24 -7.60
CA LYS A 87 3.62 -2.58 -8.88
C LYS A 87 4.79 -1.65 -9.22
N MET A 88 4.67 -0.36 -8.96
CA MET A 88 5.74 0.62 -9.21
C MET A 88 6.96 0.36 -8.32
N ILE A 89 6.75 0.02 -7.05
CA ILE A 89 7.82 -0.28 -6.09
C ILE A 89 8.53 -1.57 -6.48
N GLU A 90 7.77 -2.61 -6.88
CA GLU A 90 8.33 -3.88 -7.38
C GLU A 90 9.16 -3.67 -8.66
N GLU A 91 8.63 -2.93 -9.64
CA GLU A 91 9.35 -2.59 -10.88
C GLU A 91 10.69 -1.92 -10.58
N GLN A 92 10.74 -0.96 -9.62
CA GLN A 92 11.97 -0.28 -9.25
C GLN A 92 13.01 -1.19 -8.61
N LEU A 93 12.57 -2.17 -7.81
CA LEU A 93 13.48 -3.17 -7.23
C LEU A 93 14.01 -4.12 -8.32
N MET A 94 13.13 -4.64 -9.18
CA MET A 94 13.52 -5.54 -10.28
C MET A 94 14.51 -4.90 -11.25
N LEU A 95 14.39 -3.60 -11.50
CA LEU A 95 15.30 -2.83 -12.36
C LEU A 95 16.57 -2.35 -11.63
N ASN A 96 16.78 -2.72 -10.36
CA ASN A 96 17.87 -2.25 -9.51
C ASN A 96 17.95 -0.71 -9.39
N GLU A 97 16.83 0.02 -9.59
CA GLU A 97 16.74 1.46 -9.40
C GLU A 97 16.80 1.83 -7.92
N ILE A 98 16.38 0.93 -7.04
CA ILE A 98 16.39 1.10 -5.58
C ILE A 98 17.01 -0.11 -4.90
N ARG A 99 17.69 0.14 -3.76
CA ARG A 99 18.22 -0.91 -2.88
C ARG A 99 17.09 -1.51 -2.04
N GLN A 100 17.30 -2.73 -1.50
CA GLN A 100 16.36 -3.43 -0.63
C GLN A 100 15.85 -2.55 0.52
N SER A 101 16.72 -1.85 1.22
CA SER A 101 16.35 -0.95 2.33
C SER A 101 15.42 0.20 1.91
N SER A 102 15.51 0.66 0.66
CA SER A 102 14.60 1.67 0.10
C SER A 102 13.27 1.06 -0.31
N TYR A 103 13.27 -0.17 -0.83
CA TYR A 103 12.08 -0.95 -1.10
C TYR A 103 11.25 -1.15 0.18
N ASP A 104 11.86 -1.67 1.25
CA ASP A 104 11.19 -1.91 2.54
C ASP A 104 10.59 -0.63 3.12
N ARG A 105 11.31 0.49 2.98
CA ARG A 105 10.83 1.80 3.41
C ARG A 105 9.62 2.26 2.60
N LYS A 106 9.62 2.07 1.28
CA LYS A 106 8.48 2.40 0.41
C LYS A 106 7.28 1.51 0.71
N LYS A 107 7.48 0.20 0.91
CA LYS A 107 6.42 -0.74 1.32
C LYS A 107 5.82 -0.34 2.69
N SER A 108 6.67 0.06 3.65
CA SER A 108 6.19 0.59 4.94
C SER A 108 5.39 1.88 4.77
N THR A 109 5.82 2.77 3.87
CA THR A 109 5.08 4.00 3.55
C THR A 109 3.74 3.68 2.89
N LEU A 110 3.69 2.69 1.98
CA LEU A 110 2.44 2.24 1.35
C LEU A 110 1.43 1.73 2.38
N LYS A 111 1.87 1.00 3.41
CA LYS A 111 1.01 0.59 4.53
C LYS A 111 0.39 1.77 5.28
N MET A 112 1.11 2.90 5.37
CA MET A 112 0.57 4.12 6.01
C MET A 112 -0.53 4.80 5.18
N LEU A 113 -0.64 4.47 3.89
CA LEU A 113 -1.70 4.97 3.00
C LEU A 113 -2.98 4.12 3.06
N SER A 114 -3.12 3.17 4.00
CA SER A 114 -4.22 2.20 4.06
C SER A 114 -5.63 2.83 3.99
N ALA A 115 -5.80 4.04 4.53
CA ALA A 115 -7.10 4.72 4.52
C ALA A 115 -7.59 5.14 3.10
N ILE A 116 -6.66 5.32 2.15
CA ILE A 116 -7.00 5.73 0.77
C ILE A 116 -6.48 4.75 -0.29
N SER A 117 -5.67 3.76 0.11
CA SER A 117 -4.97 2.87 -0.82
C SER A 117 -5.90 2.03 -1.70
N ASP A 118 -7.07 1.69 -1.19
CA ASP A 118 -8.06 0.86 -1.90
C ASP A 118 -8.97 1.66 -2.85
N MET A 119 -8.84 3.00 -2.86
CA MET A 119 -9.59 3.86 -3.77
C MET A 119 -9.12 3.66 -5.21
N GLU A 120 -10.07 3.63 -6.13
CA GLU A 120 -9.81 3.58 -7.58
C GLU A 120 -9.22 4.92 -8.03
N ILE A 121 -8.08 4.89 -8.71
CA ILE A 121 -7.33 6.10 -9.10
C ILE A 121 -8.19 7.14 -9.83
N PRO A 122 -9.10 6.77 -10.78
CA PRO A 122 -9.93 7.75 -11.45
C PRO A 122 -11.01 8.39 -10.57
N SER A 123 -11.34 7.81 -9.42
CA SER A 123 -12.37 8.32 -8.50
C SER A 123 -11.81 9.19 -7.38
N VAL A 124 -10.47 9.25 -7.24
CA VAL A 124 -9.82 10.04 -6.18
C VAL A 124 -9.93 11.52 -6.48
N THR A 125 -10.47 12.27 -5.53
CA THR A 125 -10.57 13.74 -5.60
C THR A 125 -9.49 14.42 -4.75
N GLU A 126 -9.36 15.75 -4.93
CA GLU A 126 -8.49 16.56 -4.07
C GLU A 126 -8.97 16.53 -2.61
N GLU A 127 -10.31 16.55 -2.41
CA GLU A 127 -10.93 16.50 -1.10
C GLU A 127 -10.60 15.22 -0.33
N ASP A 128 -10.56 14.08 -1.00
CA ASP A 128 -10.18 12.79 -0.39
C ASP A 128 -8.74 12.84 0.13
N ILE A 129 -7.84 13.46 -0.63
CA ILE A 129 -6.43 13.59 -0.25
C ILE A 129 -6.27 14.60 0.90
N ILE A 130 -7.01 15.70 0.87
CA ILE A 130 -7.02 16.69 1.96
C ILE A 130 -7.54 16.03 3.25
N ALA A 131 -8.63 15.29 3.19
CA ALA A 131 -9.19 14.56 4.32
C ALA A 131 -8.16 13.58 4.89
N PHE A 132 -7.56 12.75 4.03
CA PHE A 132 -6.51 11.82 4.43
C PHE A 132 -5.35 12.51 5.15
N PHE A 133 -4.79 13.57 4.58
CA PHE A 133 -3.67 14.27 5.22
C PHE A 133 -4.08 15.03 6.48
N SER A 134 -5.34 15.47 6.60
CA SER A 134 -5.85 16.09 7.83
C SER A 134 -5.77 15.13 9.02
N ASP A 135 -6.05 13.84 8.80
CA ASP A 135 -5.93 12.79 9.80
C ASP A 135 -4.46 12.42 10.09
N CYS A 136 -3.56 12.72 9.16
CA CYS A 136 -2.14 12.42 9.27
C CYS A 136 -1.29 13.54 9.90
N LEU A 137 -1.85 14.67 10.29
CA LEU A 137 -1.08 15.83 10.78
C LEU A 137 -0.33 15.57 12.10
N ASP A 138 -0.71 14.55 12.85
CA ASP A 138 -0.04 14.15 14.09
C ASP A 138 1.19 13.25 13.83
N TYR A 139 1.44 12.83 12.60
CA TYR A 139 2.70 12.17 12.23
C TYR A 139 3.85 13.18 12.11
N SER A 140 5.08 12.67 12.19
CA SER A 140 6.27 13.50 11.96
C SER A 140 6.28 14.06 10.52
N GLN A 141 6.89 15.24 10.35
CA GLN A 141 7.02 15.86 9.02
C GLN A 141 7.70 14.94 8.01
N SER A 142 8.66 14.10 8.47
CA SER A 142 9.33 13.11 7.62
C SER A 142 8.35 12.05 7.09
N CYS A 143 7.42 11.56 7.93
CA CYS A 143 6.41 10.60 7.51
C CYS A 143 5.42 11.21 6.51
N ILE A 144 4.92 12.42 6.79
CA ILE A 144 4.03 13.16 5.89
C ILE A 144 4.72 13.38 4.53
N ASN A 145 6.00 13.76 4.53
CA ASN A 145 6.75 13.96 3.29
C ASN A 145 6.86 12.69 2.45
N LYS A 146 7.09 11.53 3.09
CA LYS A 146 7.19 10.23 2.40
C LYS A 146 5.85 9.81 1.78
N MET A 147 4.76 9.96 2.54
CA MET A 147 3.40 9.68 2.03
C MET A 147 3.06 10.59 0.85
N TYR A 148 3.30 11.90 0.97
CA TYR A 148 3.06 12.88 -0.10
C TYR A 148 3.87 12.56 -1.37
N GLN A 149 5.16 12.22 -1.21
CA GLN A 149 6.02 11.84 -2.34
C GLN A 149 5.57 10.55 -3.02
N LEU A 150 5.15 9.54 -2.24
CA LEU A 150 4.68 8.28 -2.79
C LEU A 150 3.38 8.47 -3.58
N LEU A 151 2.39 9.18 -3.01
CA LEU A 151 1.14 9.50 -3.70
C LEU A 151 1.38 10.31 -4.98
N GLY A 152 2.21 11.35 -4.92
CA GLY A 152 2.57 12.13 -6.10
C GLY A 152 3.22 11.29 -7.20
N ALA A 153 4.09 10.34 -6.83
CA ALA A 153 4.70 9.42 -7.79
C ALA A 153 3.65 8.48 -8.42
N VAL A 154 2.68 8.00 -7.64
CA VAL A 154 1.57 7.15 -8.11
C VAL A 154 0.71 7.90 -9.12
N PHE A 155 0.24 9.12 -8.80
CA PHE A 155 -0.58 9.91 -9.71
C PHE A 155 0.18 10.33 -10.96
N ASN A 156 1.46 10.68 -10.86
CA ASN A 156 2.31 10.94 -12.02
C ASN A 156 2.47 9.70 -12.94
N LYS A 157 2.58 8.49 -12.35
CA LYS A 157 2.60 7.24 -13.13
C LYS A 157 1.24 6.98 -13.76
N ALA A 158 0.13 7.30 -13.07
CA ALA A 158 -1.23 7.18 -13.60
C ALA A 158 -1.47 8.09 -14.80
N ILE A 159 -0.99 9.34 -14.76
CA ILE A 159 -1.04 10.27 -15.89
C ILE A 159 -0.26 9.71 -17.08
N ARG A 160 0.99 9.25 -16.86
CA ARG A 160 1.81 8.66 -17.94
C ARG A 160 1.17 7.41 -18.57
N LYS A 161 0.33 6.69 -17.83
CA LYS A 161 -0.43 5.54 -18.32
C LYS A 161 -1.77 5.93 -18.96
N GLY A 162 -2.14 7.21 -18.97
CA GLY A 162 -3.42 7.69 -19.49
C GLY A 162 -4.64 7.24 -18.65
N ILE A 163 -4.43 6.91 -17.37
CA ILE A 163 -5.50 6.51 -16.45
C ILE A 163 -6.29 7.73 -15.97
N ILE A 164 -5.58 8.83 -15.72
CA ILE A 164 -6.12 10.15 -15.39
C ILE A 164 -5.40 11.21 -16.23
N GLU A 165 -6.05 12.33 -16.48
CA GLU A 165 -5.47 13.44 -17.23
C GLU A 165 -4.73 14.42 -16.32
N ILE A 166 -5.27 14.67 -15.13
CA ILE A 166 -4.76 15.64 -14.16
C ILE A 166 -4.58 14.94 -12.81
N SER A 167 -3.51 15.29 -12.10
CA SER A 167 -3.28 14.79 -10.75
C SER A 167 -4.22 15.48 -9.75
N PRO A 168 -4.90 14.74 -8.86
CA PRO A 168 -5.67 15.37 -7.77
C PRO A 168 -4.78 16.11 -6.76
N MET A 169 -3.46 16.05 -6.91
CA MET A 169 -2.48 16.76 -6.07
C MET A 169 -1.83 17.95 -6.80
N CYS A 170 -2.29 18.35 -8.01
CA CYS A 170 -1.59 19.35 -8.84
C CYS A 170 -1.39 20.70 -8.13
N ASP A 171 -2.41 21.18 -7.43
CA ASP A 171 -2.39 22.49 -6.73
C ASP A 171 -2.18 22.36 -5.22
N MET A 172 -2.01 21.14 -4.73
CA MET A 172 -1.93 20.85 -3.31
C MET A 172 -0.54 21.19 -2.75
N LYS A 173 -0.49 22.07 -1.76
CA LYS A 173 0.73 22.32 -0.99
C LYS A 173 0.98 21.18 -0.02
N ARG A 174 2.27 20.84 0.15
CA ARG A 174 2.68 19.79 1.09
C ARG A 174 2.20 20.11 2.50
N PRO A 175 1.46 19.19 3.16
CA PRO A 175 0.94 19.38 4.51
C PRO A 175 2.07 19.54 5.54
N LYS A 176 1.82 20.35 6.56
CA LYS A 176 2.75 20.57 7.68
C LYS A 176 2.29 19.78 8.89
N SER A 177 3.21 19.06 9.52
CA SER A 177 2.98 18.36 10.78
C SER A 177 2.60 19.33 11.90
N LYS A 178 1.69 18.90 12.78
CA LYS A 178 1.41 19.58 14.07
C LYS A 178 2.50 19.30 15.11
N GLN A 179 3.33 18.27 14.89
CA GLN A 179 4.41 17.95 15.83
C GLN A 179 5.45 19.07 15.86
N LYS A 180 5.78 19.52 17.07
CA LYS A 180 6.90 20.44 17.27
C LYS A 180 8.20 19.71 16.95
N LYS A 181 9.01 20.32 16.09
CA LYS A 181 10.34 19.80 15.80
C LYS A 181 11.20 19.98 17.04
N ILE A 182 11.64 18.86 17.63
CA ILE A 182 12.61 18.89 18.73
C ILE A 182 13.96 19.23 18.10
N PRO A 183 14.62 20.33 18.51
CA PRO A 183 15.95 20.67 17.98
C PRO A 183 16.96 19.60 18.41
N VAL A 184 17.69 19.06 17.46
CA VAL A 184 18.84 18.20 17.75
C VAL A 184 19.98 19.10 18.23
N ARG A 185 20.51 18.83 19.43
CA ARG A 185 21.68 19.51 19.99
C ARG A 185 22.83 18.52 20.18
N ALA A 186 24.04 19.01 20.08
CA ALA A 186 25.22 18.27 20.48
C ALA A 186 25.29 18.12 22.00
N LEU A 187 25.97 17.09 22.47
CA LEU A 187 26.28 16.93 23.90
C LEU A 187 27.23 18.06 24.36
N THR A 188 26.97 18.58 25.55
CA THR A 188 27.93 19.51 26.21
C THR A 188 29.18 18.75 26.63
N ILE A 189 30.26 19.46 26.96
CA ILE A 189 31.51 18.83 27.41
C ILE A 189 31.28 18.00 28.67
N GLU A 190 30.48 18.51 29.63
CA GLU A 190 30.17 17.81 30.86
C GLU A 190 29.36 16.52 30.57
N GLU A 191 28.40 16.56 29.64
CA GLU A 191 27.62 15.39 29.21
C GLU A 191 28.53 14.36 28.52
N GLN A 192 29.47 14.78 27.69
CA GLN A 192 30.46 13.92 27.06
C GLN A 192 31.34 13.21 28.10
N ILE A 193 31.83 13.94 29.09
CA ILE A 193 32.66 13.39 30.19
C ILE A 193 31.88 12.36 30.99
N LYS A 194 30.61 12.67 31.35
CA LYS A 194 29.72 11.71 32.04
C LYS A 194 29.50 10.45 31.20
N LEU A 195 29.18 10.63 29.91
CA LEU A 195 28.98 9.48 29.00
C LEU A 195 30.23 8.61 28.89
N LEU A 196 31.41 9.22 28.72
CA LEU A 196 32.68 8.52 28.69
C LEU A 196 32.95 7.73 29.98
N HIS A 197 32.64 8.31 31.14
CA HIS A 197 32.79 7.63 32.41
C HIS A 197 31.91 6.38 32.48
N ILE A 198 30.61 6.52 32.15
CA ILE A 198 29.65 5.43 32.15
C ILE A 198 30.09 4.32 31.16
N LEU A 199 30.45 4.66 29.94
CA LEU A 199 30.87 3.71 28.92
C LEU A 199 32.15 2.93 29.27
N LYS A 200 33.00 3.47 30.17
CA LYS A 200 34.24 2.83 30.63
C LYS A 200 34.10 2.05 31.92
N THR A 201 33.14 2.39 32.76
CA THR A 201 33.00 1.81 34.12
C THR A 201 31.86 0.80 34.24
N GLU A 202 30.85 0.91 33.41
CA GLU A 202 29.69 0.04 33.43
C GLU A 202 29.77 -1.00 32.27
N ASP A 203 29.26 -2.20 32.51
CA ASP A 203 29.15 -3.25 31.52
C ASP A 203 27.98 -2.99 30.56
N ILE A 204 28.21 -2.07 29.62
CA ILE A 204 27.21 -1.68 28.62
C ILE A 204 27.50 -2.40 27.32
N LEU A 205 26.53 -3.15 26.83
CA LEU A 205 26.64 -3.83 25.55
C LEU A 205 26.95 -2.83 24.40
N TYR A 206 28.00 -3.15 23.63
CA TYR A 206 28.50 -2.31 22.53
C TYR A 206 29.09 -0.95 22.95
N SER A 207 29.59 -0.81 24.18
CA SER A 207 30.24 0.41 24.65
C SER A 207 31.42 0.81 23.78
N GLU A 208 32.21 -0.14 23.26
CA GLU A 208 33.36 0.07 22.40
C GLU A 208 32.97 0.73 21.07
N ILE A 209 31.86 0.29 20.46
CA ILE A 209 31.34 0.89 19.22
C ILE A 209 30.87 2.33 19.47
N MET A 210 30.23 2.59 20.62
CA MET A 210 29.80 3.95 21.01
C MET A 210 31.03 4.85 21.22
N LEU A 211 32.07 4.35 21.90
CA LEU A 211 33.34 5.08 22.09
C LEU A 211 34.00 5.36 20.74
N LEU A 212 34.12 4.37 19.87
CA LEU A 212 34.70 4.54 18.54
C LEU A 212 33.96 5.61 17.75
N SER A 213 32.60 5.52 17.69
CA SER A 213 31.77 6.49 17.00
C SER A 213 31.90 7.90 17.60
N MET A 214 32.02 8.02 18.92
CA MET A 214 32.17 9.29 19.63
C MET A 214 33.49 9.98 19.31
N PHE A 215 34.60 9.23 19.25
CA PHE A 215 35.92 9.78 19.00
C PHE A 215 36.24 10.01 17.53
N THR A 216 35.67 9.21 16.63
CA THR A 216 35.95 9.29 15.19
C THR A 216 34.89 10.03 14.39
N GLY A 217 33.68 10.19 14.92
CA GLY A 217 32.52 10.73 14.19
C GLY A 217 31.95 9.75 13.15
N MET A 218 32.41 8.51 13.11
CA MET A 218 31.91 7.48 12.19
C MET A 218 30.45 7.15 12.49
N ARG A 219 29.71 6.85 11.43
CA ARG A 219 28.34 6.34 11.59
C ARG A 219 28.36 4.93 12.16
N ILE A 220 27.32 4.55 12.91
CA ILE A 220 27.22 3.21 13.53
C ILE A 220 27.43 2.09 12.52
N GLY A 221 26.86 2.20 11.31
CA GLY A 221 27.05 1.20 10.25
C GLY A 221 28.48 1.13 9.70
N GLU A 222 29.22 2.21 9.73
CA GLU A 222 30.64 2.26 9.36
C GLU A 222 31.50 1.63 10.46
N CYS A 223 31.20 1.94 11.73
CA CYS A 223 31.85 1.27 12.86
C CYS A 223 31.67 -0.25 12.86
N CYS A 224 30.43 -0.72 12.57
CA CYS A 224 30.11 -2.14 12.51
C CYS A 224 30.73 -2.86 11.30
N ALA A 225 31.12 -2.12 10.25
CA ALA A 225 31.73 -2.67 9.05
C ALA A 225 33.27 -2.67 9.09
N LEU A 226 33.86 -2.10 10.15
CA LEU A 226 35.31 -1.93 10.26
C LEU A 226 35.98 -3.28 10.49
N GLU A 227 37.04 -3.56 9.76
CA GLU A 227 37.92 -4.70 9.86
C GLU A 227 39.30 -4.25 10.34
N VAL A 228 40.13 -5.19 10.85
CA VAL A 228 41.47 -4.87 11.37
C VAL A 228 42.38 -4.30 10.28
N GLU A 229 42.19 -4.75 9.03
CA GLU A 229 42.94 -4.31 7.86
C GLU A 229 42.62 -2.85 7.47
N ASP A 230 41.49 -2.30 7.92
CA ASP A 230 41.10 -0.91 7.68
C ASP A 230 41.84 0.06 8.61
N ILE A 231 42.63 -0.45 9.60
CA ILE A 231 43.31 0.35 10.61
C ILE A 231 44.85 0.30 10.35
N ASP A 232 45.41 1.46 10.05
CA ASP A 232 46.87 1.60 10.01
C ASP A 232 47.35 2.12 11.37
N PHE A 233 47.99 1.23 12.15
CA PHE A 233 48.51 1.55 13.46
C PHE A 233 49.82 2.38 13.41
N VAL A 234 50.53 2.36 12.29
CA VAL A 234 51.75 3.16 12.10
C VAL A 234 51.39 4.61 11.79
N GLU A 235 50.58 4.78 10.78
CA GLU A 235 50.09 6.13 10.36
C GLU A 235 48.93 6.64 11.24
N ARG A 236 48.39 5.81 12.14
CA ARG A 236 47.28 6.10 13.05
C ARG A 236 46.01 6.59 12.30
N THR A 237 45.70 5.92 11.20
CA THR A 237 44.56 6.26 10.34
C THR A 237 43.58 5.08 10.25
N ILE A 238 42.32 5.42 9.99
CA ILE A 238 41.23 4.46 9.73
C ILE A 238 40.67 4.75 8.34
N SER A 239 40.65 3.71 7.49
CA SER A 239 40.05 3.77 6.16
C SER A 239 38.58 3.41 6.22
N VAL A 240 37.68 4.37 5.94
CA VAL A 240 36.23 4.15 6.00
C VAL A 240 35.68 3.99 4.58
N SER A 241 35.60 2.76 4.13
CA SER A 241 35.15 2.41 2.76
C SER A 241 33.85 1.62 2.72
N LYS A 242 33.40 1.07 3.85
CA LYS A 242 32.30 0.12 3.96
C LYS A 242 31.25 0.60 4.98
N THR A 243 30.03 0.12 4.85
CA THR A 243 28.98 0.32 5.85
C THR A 243 28.06 -0.89 5.88
N VAL A 244 27.65 -1.28 7.09
CA VAL A 244 26.66 -2.33 7.31
C VAL A 244 25.29 -1.69 7.39
N SER A 245 24.32 -2.24 6.65
CA SER A 245 22.92 -1.83 6.72
C SER A 245 22.01 -3.02 7.02
N ARG A 246 20.91 -2.78 7.73
CA ARG A 246 19.88 -3.81 7.91
C ARG A 246 19.22 -4.10 6.57
N GLY A 247 19.33 -5.33 6.10
CA GLY A 247 18.57 -5.87 4.97
C GLY A 247 17.63 -6.96 5.45
N GLU A 248 16.77 -7.45 4.57
CA GLU A 248 15.81 -8.53 4.85
C GLU A 248 16.51 -9.87 5.17
N TYR A 249 17.77 -10.03 4.74
CA TYR A 249 18.60 -11.23 4.91
C TYR A 249 19.97 -10.95 5.55
N GLY A 250 20.04 -9.94 6.42
CA GLY A 250 21.28 -9.62 7.13
C GLY A 250 21.97 -8.37 6.63
N THR A 251 23.22 -8.24 7.02
CA THR A 251 24.10 -7.11 6.76
C THR A 251 24.71 -7.20 5.37
N THR A 252 24.61 -6.13 4.60
CA THR A 252 25.36 -5.93 3.34
C THR A 252 26.35 -4.82 3.53
#